data_efb49ffa550eee3de9fb9b76750ab1e5
#
_entry.id   efb49ffa550eee3de9fb9b76750ab1e5
#
_cell.length_a   1.000
_cell.length_b   1.000
_cell.length_c   1.000
_cell.angle_alpha   90.00
_cell.angle_beta   90.00
_cell.angle_gamma   90.00
#
_symmetry.space_group_name_H-M   'P 1'
#
loop_
_entity.id
_entity.type
_entity.pdbx_description
1 polymer ?
#
loop_
_entity_poly.entity_id
_entity_poly.type
_entity_poly.pdbx_seq_one_letter_code
_entity_poly.pdbx_strand_id
1 'polypeptide(L)'
;MNNTQNAKKEQVGGTRIPRQARAQGVKESLDHVGEKNEMPGLFTLTSSVGALATNVRVMIHNRPQPLSQIALIIGDAGSKKSTMDEVYNEWAFELIEEKWKIVQEEKAWRIEAKRDRNAKKQKDKPTFPLRIQTLNVTPAMLAERLEESQGKHSLSFTPEIDTVLTKWGRNGVNEFSTMLRLSYDGSSYEREAKSLDAANVHIRSLLWNCILCGQPKSLYRLMSDMTNGLLSRAAIAKMHDNTYDMFDMDSPFTDDEKRKI
;
A
#
# COMPACT_ATOMS: atom_id res chain seq x y z
N MET A 1 -41.16 -41.07 4.81
CA MET A 1 -39.69 -41.24 4.80
C MET A 1 -39.09 -39.95 4.28
N ASN A 2 -38.74 -39.04 5.22
CA ASN A 2 -38.15 -37.72 4.92
C ASN A 2 -36.65 -37.83 5.10
N ASN A 3 -35.90 -37.83 3.99
CA ASN A 3 -34.46 -37.69 3.99
C ASN A 3 -34.10 -36.20 3.81
N THR A 4 -33.96 -35.51 4.91
CA THR A 4 -33.38 -34.17 4.94
C THR A 4 -31.87 -34.32 4.89
N GLN A 5 -31.27 -34.18 3.72
CA GLN A 5 -29.83 -34.10 3.60
C GLN A 5 -29.37 -32.75 4.16
N ASN A 6 -28.75 -32.82 5.35
CA ASN A 6 -27.94 -31.75 5.90
C ASN A 6 -26.69 -31.60 5.06
N ALA A 7 -26.70 -30.66 4.09
CA ALA A 7 -25.50 -30.19 3.47
C ALA A 7 -24.67 -29.42 4.53
N LYS A 8 -23.67 -30.09 5.10
CA LYS A 8 -22.60 -29.41 5.85
C LYS A 8 -21.94 -28.41 4.90
N LYS A 9 -22.18 -27.11 5.12
CA LYS A 9 -21.32 -26.08 4.58
C LYS A 9 -19.92 -26.33 5.11
N GLU A 10 -19.01 -26.84 4.29
CA GLU A 10 -17.58 -26.78 4.59
C GLU A 10 -17.22 -25.32 4.77
N GLN A 11 -16.99 -24.94 6.01
CA GLN A 11 -16.27 -23.71 6.32
C GLN A 11 -14.85 -23.91 5.76
N VAL A 12 -14.53 -23.25 4.68
CA VAL A 12 -13.14 -23.06 4.26
C VAL A 12 -12.46 -22.33 5.41
N GLY A 13 -11.82 -23.09 6.27
CA GLY A 13 -11.09 -22.59 7.43
C GLY A 13 -9.88 -21.80 6.94
N GLY A 14 -10.02 -20.50 6.79
CA GLY A 14 -8.88 -19.61 6.64
C GLY A 14 -7.97 -19.79 7.86
N THR A 15 -6.66 -19.89 7.64
CA THR A 15 -5.67 -20.00 8.71
C THR A 15 -5.71 -18.70 9.52
N ARG A 16 -6.38 -18.70 10.66
CA ARG A 16 -6.45 -17.54 11.56
C ARG A 16 -5.26 -17.57 12.50
N ILE A 17 -4.67 -16.41 12.75
CA ILE A 17 -3.67 -16.29 13.83
C ILE A 17 -4.40 -16.42 15.16
N PRO A 18 -4.05 -17.41 16.00
CA PRO A 18 -4.68 -17.56 17.31
C PRO A 18 -4.58 -16.27 18.12
N ARG A 19 -5.65 -15.86 18.79
CA ARG A 19 -5.67 -14.60 19.57
C ARG A 19 -4.55 -14.50 20.59
N GLN A 20 -4.17 -15.63 21.21
CA GLN A 20 -3.07 -15.69 22.16
C GLN A 20 -1.68 -15.47 21.55
N ALA A 21 -1.53 -15.67 20.25
CA ALA A 21 -0.27 -15.49 19.53
C ALA A 21 -0.12 -14.08 18.90
N ARG A 22 -1.12 -13.21 19.07
CA ARG A 22 -1.07 -11.85 18.53
C ARG A 22 -0.23 -10.95 19.42
N ALA A 23 0.75 -10.30 18.83
CA ALA A 23 1.51 -9.27 19.52
C ALA A 23 0.61 -8.07 19.88
N GLN A 24 1.02 -7.29 20.86
CA GLN A 24 0.41 -6.01 21.18
C GLN A 24 0.41 -5.12 19.93
N GLY A 25 -0.60 -4.29 19.75
CA GLY A 25 -0.84 -3.51 18.53
C GLY A 25 -1.52 -4.33 17.43
N VAL A 26 -1.00 -5.51 17.08
CA VAL A 26 -1.64 -6.44 16.13
C VAL A 26 -3.01 -6.89 16.64
N LYS A 27 -3.09 -7.23 17.92
CA LYS A 27 -4.34 -7.65 18.55
C LYS A 27 -5.38 -6.53 18.48
N GLU A 28 -5.01 -5.34 18.92
CA GLU A 28 -5.89 -4.17 18.95
C GLU A 28 -6.39 -3.82 17.56
N SER A 29 -5.51 -3.82 16.55
CA SER A 29 -5.88 -3.54 15.15
C SER A 29 -6.84 -4.57 14.58
N LEU A 30 -6.62 -5.87 14.85
CA LEU A 30 -7.50 -6.93 14.35
C LEU A 30 -8.83 -6.99 15.11
N ASP A 31 -8.84 -6.67 16.39
CA ASP A 31 -10.10 -6.57 17.17
C ASP A 31 -10.92 -5.35 16.70
N HIS A 32 -10.27 -4.22 16.33
CA HIS A 32 -10.91 -3.03 15.76
C HIS A 32 -11.60 -3.30 14.42
N VAL A 33 -10.93 -3.99 13.48
CA VAL A 33 -11.55 -4.31 12.18
C VAL A 33 -12.62 -5.40 12.27
N GLY A 34 -12.67 -6.12 13.39
CA GLY A 34 -13.62 -7.18 13.66
C GLY A 34 -13.29 -8.49 12.95
N GLU A 35 -13.84 -9.58 13.49
CA GLU A 35 -13.53 -10.95 13.07
C GLU A 35 -13.81 -11.21 11.58
N LYS A 36 -14.85 -10.60 11.03
CA LYS A 36 -15.25 -10.78 9.64
C LYS A 36 -14.25 -10.15 8.63
N ASN A 37 -13.53 -9.10 9.06
CA ASN A 37 -12.55 -8.36 8.26
C ASN A 37 -11.10 -8.60 8.71
N GLU A 38 -10.84 -9.64 9.49
CA GLU A 38 -9.52 -9.95 10.04
C GLU A 38 -8.43 -10.03 8.94
N MET A 39 -8.70 -10.72 7.84
CA MET A 39 -7.72 -10.88 6.76
C MET A 39 -7.42 -9.56 6.01
N PRO A 40 -8.40 -8.76 5.60
CA PRO A 40 -8.14 -7.39 5.09
C PRO A 40 -7.34 -6.54 6.06
N GLY A 41 -7.70 -6.55 7.35
CA GLY A 41 -6.98 -5.84 8.41
C GLY A 41 -5.53 -6.32 8.56
N LEU A 42 -5.31 -7.63 8.57
CA LEU A 42 -3.98 -8.23 8.64
C LEU A 42 -3.09 -7.81 7.45
N PHE A 43 -3.62 -7.80 6.23
CA PHE A 43 -2.84 -7.41 5.06
C PHE A 43 -2.54 -5.91 5.03
N THR A 44 -3.44 -5.07 5.52
CA THR A 44 -3.20 -3.64 5.72
C THR A 44 -2.08 -3.42 6.74
N LEU A 45 -2.18 -4.07 7.89
CA LEU A 45 -1.21 -4.00 8.97
C LEU A 45 0.18 -4.47 8.53
N THR A 46 0.26 -5.67 7.92
CA THR A 46 1.56 -6.25 7.53
C THR A 46 2.25 -5.42 6.44
N SER A 47 1.51 -4.78 5.54
CA SER A 47 2.06 -3.83 4.56
C SER A 47 2.63 -2.59 5.25
N SER A 48 1.96 -2.06 6.26
CA SER A 48 2.40 -0.89 7.03
C SER A 48 3.64 -1.22 7.87
N VAL A 49 3.62 -2.34 8.60
CA VAL A 49 4.78 -2.82 9.37
C VAL A 49 5.98 -3.11 8.46
N GLY A 50 5.75 -3.71 7.28
CA GLY A 50 6.80 -3.94 6.29
C GLY A 50 7.48 -2.64 5.86
N ALA A 51 6.72 -1.55 5.74
CA ALA A 51 7.29 -0.25 5.44
C ALA A 51 8.15 0.32 6.58
N LEU A 52 7.79 0.08 7.82
CA LEU A 52 8.58 0.50 9.00
C LEU A 52 9.87 -0.32 9.14
N ALA A 53 9.82 -1.62 8.84
CA ALA A 53 10.90 -2.58 9.06
C ALA A 53 11.91 -2.63 7.88
N THR A 54 12.45 -1.50 7.47
CA THR A 54 13.28 -1.34 6.25
C THR A 54 14.48 -2.30 6.17
N ASN A 55 15.14 -2.59 7.28
CA ASN A 55 16.36 -3.40 7.30
C ASN A 55 16.08 -4.89 7.59
N VAL A 56 14.82 -5.26 7.71
CA VAL A 56 14.42 -6.65 7.98
C VAL A 56 14.31 -7.42 6.67
N ARG A 57 14.78 -8.67 6.69
CA ARG A 57 14.64 -9.63 5.59
C ARG A 57 14.12 -10.94 6.16
N VAL A 58 13.23 -11.59 5.42
CA VAL A 58 12.69 -12.90 5.76
C VAL A 58 13.30 -13.93 4.81
N MET A 59 13.75 -15.04 5.35
CA MET A 59 14.28 -16.14 4.52
C MET A 59 13.12 -16.94 3.92
N ILE A 60 12.90 -16.81 2.61
CA ILE A 60 11.91 -17.56 1.85
C ILE A 60 12.65 -18.41 0.82
N HIS A 61 12.46 -19.72 0.85
CA HIS A 61 13.18 -20.66 -0.04
C HIS A 61 14.70 -20.43 -0.08
N ASN A 62 15.32 -20.23 1.09
CA ASN A 62 16.76 -19.95 1.27
C ASN A 62 17.23 -18.65 0.59
N ARG A 63 16.33 -17.71 0.32
CA ARG A 63 16.66 -16.39 -0.21
C ARG A 63 16.16 -15.31 0.74
N PRO A 64 16.98 -14.28 1.06
CA PRO A 64 16.53 -13.15 1.86
C PRO A 64 15.58 -12.29 1.03
N GLN A 65 14.32 -12.20 1.45
CA GLN A 65 13.30 -11.38 0.81
C GLN A 65 13.04 -10.13 1.67
N PRO A 66 12.84 -8.95 1.05
CA PRO A 66 12.38 -7.77 1.78
C PRO A 66 10.94 -7.97 2.28
N LEU A 67 10.54 -7.18 3.26
CA LEU A 67 9.16 -7.14 3.72
C LEU A 67 8.29 -6.24 2.82
N SER A 68 8.42 -6.41 1.50
CA SER A 68 7.57 -5.73 0.53
C SER A 68 6.30 -6.54 0.29
N GLN A 69 5.14 -5.92 0.47
CA GLN A 69 3.85 -6.55 0.29
C GLN A 69 2.94 -5.74 -0.62
N ILE A 70 2.18 -6.46 -1.43
CA ILE A 70 1.12 -5.91 -2.28
C ILE A 70 -0.19 -6.46 -1.75
N ALA A 71 -0.96 -5.63 -1.05
CA ALA A 71 -2.26 -6.00 -0.52
C ALA A 71 -3.36 -5.52 -1.47
N LEU A 72 -4.18 -6.43 -1.99
CA LEU A 72 -5.36 -6.15 -2.79
C LEU A 72 -6.60 -6.43 -1.95
N ILE A 73 -7.33 -5.38 -1.55
CA ILE A 73 -8.48 -5.47 -0.68
C ILE A 73 -9.74 -5.21 -1.48
N ILE A 74 -10.52 -6.27 -1.69
CA ILE A 74 -11.74 -6.27 -2.50
C ILE A 74 -12.93 -5.97 -1.59
N GLY A 75 -13.67 -4.90 -1.88
CA GLY A 75 -14.87 -4.57 -1.13
C GLY A 75 -15.91 -3.87 -1.99
N ASP A 76 -17.16 -4.29 -1.87
CA ASP A 76 -18.29 -3.65 -2.51
C ASP A 76 -18.56 -2.24 -1.97
N ALA A 77 -19.46 -1.48 -2.58
CA ALA A 77 -19.88 -0.21 -2.01
C ALA A 77 -20.49 -0.47 -0.62
N GLY A 78 -20.11 0.36 0.37
CA GLY A 78 -20.60 0.19 1.75
C GLY A 78 -19.91 -0.90 2.58
N SER A 79 -18.88 -1.58 2.07
CA SER A 79 -18.16 -2.64 2.82
C SER A 79 -17.20 -2.11 3.91
N LYS A 80 -17.38 -0.87 4.36
CA LYS A 80 -16.57 -0.25 5.43
C LYS A 80 -15.05 -0.26 5.17
N LYS A 81 -14.63 -0.03 3.92
CA LYS A 81 -13.19 0.09 3.57
C LYS A 81 -12.44 1.18 4.35
N SER A 82 -13.18 2.14 4.92
CA SER A 82 -12.64 3.16 5.83
C SER A 82 -11.90 2.59 7.03
N THR A 83 -12.33 1.42 7.54
CA THR A 83 -11.63 0.75 8.63
C THR A 83 -10.19 0.38 8.27
N MET A 84 -9.93 0.09 6.98
CA MET A 84 -8.55 -0.16 6.50
C MET A 84 -7.73 1.13 6.48
N ASP A 85 -8.35 2.27 6.18
CA ASP A 85 -7.70 3.58 6.26
C ASP A 85 -7.31 3.92 7.71
N GLU A 86 -8.16 3.59 8.67
CA GLU A 86 -7.88 3.78 10.09
C GLU A 86 -6.67 2.96 10.55
N VAL A 87 -6.63 1.66 10.22
CA VAL A 87 -5.46 0.81 10.52
C VAL A 87 -4.20 1.34 9.86
N TYR A 88 -4.28 1.74 8.59
CA TYR A 88 -3.15 2.33 7.87
C TYR A 88 -2.66 3.61 8.55
N ASN A 89 -3.55 4.52 8.91
CA ASN A 89 -3.20 5.81 9.52
C ASN A 89 -2.53 5.64 10.88
N GLU A 90 -2.98 4.69 11.71
CA GLU A 90 -2.36 4.43 13.01
C GLU A 90 -0.94 3.84 12.85
N TRP A 91 -0.77 2.81 12.02
CA TRP A 91 0.56 2.19 11.84
C TRP A 91 1.55 3.02 11.03
N ALA A 92 1.08 3.86 10.13
CA ALA A 92 1.92 4.73 9.30
C ALA A 92 2.03 6.15 9.86
N PHE A 93 1.52 6.43 11.06
CA PHE A 93 1.40 7.77 11.64
C PHE A 93 2.72 8.56 11.57
N GLU A 94 3.83 8.00 12.04
CA GLU A 94 5.13 8.66 12.02
C GLU A 94 5.59 9.00 10.59
N LEU A 95 5.39 8.07 9.65
CA LEU A 95 5.74 8.28 8.24
C LEU A 95 4.86 9.35 7.59
N ILE A 96 3.60 9.43 7.99
CA ILE A 96 2.65 10.44 7.50
C ILE A 96 3.05 11.82 8.03
N GLU A 97 3.41 11.93 9.30
CA GLU A 97 3.90 13.17 9.89
C GLU A 97 5.23 13.62 9.26
N GLU A 98 6.17 12.71 9.06
CA GLU A 98 7.42 12.98 8.35
C GLU A 98 7.15 13.49 6.92
N LYS A 99 6.24 12.84 6.20
CA LYS A 99 5.82 13.27 4.85
C LYS A 99 5.37 14.72 4.84
N TRP A 100 4.52 15.13 5.79
CA TRP A 100 4.00 16.50 5.80
C TRP A 100 5.10 17.54 6.03
N LYS A 101 6.10 17.25 6.86
CA LYS A 101 7.28 18.11 7.05
C LYS A 101 8.07 18.25 5.73
N ILE A 102 8.42 17.14 5.09
CA ILE A 102 9.16 17.13 3.83
C ILE A 102 8.38 17.82 2.71
N VAL A 103 7.07 17.65 2.64
CA VAL A 103 6.21 18.33 1.65
C VAL A 103 6.23 19.86 1.85
N GLN A 104 6.28 20.34 3.09
CA GLN A 104 6.41 21.78 3.35
C GLN A 104 7.79 22.31 2.92
N GLU A 105 8.86 21.58 3.19
CA GLU A 105 10.22 21.93 2.74
C GLU A 105 10.31 21.95 1.20
N GLU A 106 9.76 20.95 0.54
CA GLU A 106 9.71 20.90 -0.93
C GLU A 106 8.92 22.08 -1.52
N LYS A 107 7.78 22.44 -0.91
CA LYS A 107 6.99 23.60 -1.34
C LYS A 107 7.78 24.90 -1.18
N ALA A 108 8.46 25.09 -0.05
CA ALA A 108 9.29 26.27 0.19
C ALA A 108 10.41 26.36 -0.85
N TRP A 109 11.13 25.26 -1.08
CA TRP A 109 12.17 25.20 -2.11
C TRP A 109 11.64 25.52 -3.52
N ARG A 110 10.48 24.95 -3.91
CA ARG A 110 9.88 25.23 -5.22
C ARG A 110 9.53 26.69 -5.43
N ILE A 111 9.07 27.38 -4.40
CA ILE A 111 8.78 28.82 -4.44
C ILE A 111 10.09 29.62 -4.65
N GLU A 112 11.14 29.28 -3.91
CA GLU A 112 12.45 29.93 -4.01
C GLU A 112 13.09 29.67 -5.37
N ALA A 113 13.13 28.39 -5.80
CA ALA A 113 13.69 28.00 -7.10
C ALA A 113 12.97 28.69 -8.29
N LYS A 114 11.65 28.92 -8.18
CA LYS A 114 10.91 29.68 -9.19
C LYS A 114 11.35 31.15 -9.24
N ARG A 115 11.63 31.76 -8.08
CA ARG A 115 12.17 33.14 -8.01
C ARG A 115 13.57 33.21 -8.61
N ASP A 116 14.44 32.28 -8.25
CA ASP A 116 15.82 32.20 -8.74
C ASP A 116 15.89 31.93 -10.25
N ARG A 117 15.01 31.08 -10.80
CA ARG A 117 14.87 30.85 -12.24
C ARG A 117 14.50 32.13 -12.99
N ASN A 118 13.60 32.92 -12.43
CA ASN A 118 13.24 34.23 -12.99
C ASN A 118 14.43 35.21 -12.97
N ALA A 119 15.34 35.08 -12.00
CA ALA A 119 16.59 35.84 -11.88
C ALA A 119 17.76 35.20 -12.66
N LYS A 120 17.51 34.16 -13.52
CA LYS A 120 18.54 33.40 -14.26
C LYS A 120 19.57 32.69 -13.34
N LYS A 121 19.23 32.42 -12.10
CA LYS A 121 20.04 31.61 -11.19
C LYS A 121 19.46 30.20 -11.16
N GLN A 122 20.29 29.21 -11.46
CA GLN A 122 19.89 27.81 -11.35
C GLN A 122 20.36 27.26 -10.01
N LYS A 123 19.44 26.67 -9.27
CA LYS A 123 19.73 25.90 -8.04
C LYS A 123 19.50 24.42 -8.31
N ASP A 124 20.40 23.59 -7.82
CA ASP A 124 20.21 22.15 -7.85
C ASP A 124 19.00 21.76 -6.97
N LYS A 125 18.24 20.77 -7.44
CA LYS A 125 17.11 20.24 -6.70
C LYS A 125 17.64 19.39 -5.53
N PRO A 126 17.30 19.73 -4.26
CA PRO A 126 17.62 18.85 -3.15
C PRO A 126 16.76 17.56 -3.20
N THR A 127 17.23 16.53 -2.54
CA THR A 127 16.47 15.28 -2.39
C THR A 127 15.40 15.44 -1.31
N PHE A 128 14.19 15.01 -1.62
CA PHE A 128 13.06 14.99 -0.69
C PHE A 128 12.62 13.54 -0.45
N PRO A 129 13.17 12.84 0.57
CA PRO A 129 13.03 11.40 0.76
C PRO A 129 11.64 11.02 1.32
N LEU A 130 10.61 11.21 0.52
CA LEU A 130 9.24 10.83 0.86
C LEU A 130 9.09 9.31 0.89
N ARG A 131 8.61 8.77 2.00
CA ARG A 131 8.32 7.34 2.14
C ARG A 131 6.85 7.01 1.94
N ILE A 132 5.94 7.94 2.19
CA ILE A 132 4.52 7.79 1.86
C ILE A 132 4.28 8.33 0.45
N GLN A 133 3.99 7.43 -0.49
CA GLN A 133 3.82 7.76 -1.91
C GLN A 133 2.35 7.85 -2.29
N THR A 134 1.98 8.93 -2.98
CA THR A 134 0.66 9.01 -3.61
C THR A 134 0.69 8.32 -4.97
N LEU A 135 -0.37 7.58 -5.28
CA LEU A 135 -0.54 6.95 -6.59
C LEU A 135 -1.14 7.89 -7.63
N ASN A 136 -1.56 9.08 -7.20
CA ASN A 136 -2.13 10.10 -8.09
C ASN A 136 -1.03 10.94 -8.80
N VAL A 137 -0.01 10.27 -9.30
CA VAL A 137 1.14 10.84 -10.04
C VAL A 137 1.40 10.02 -11.30
N THR A 138 2.26 10.52 -12.19
CA THR A 138 2.72 9.72 -13.33
C THR A 138 3.68 8.63 -12.88
N PRO A 139 3.82 7.51 -13.62
CA PRO A 139 4.81 6.48 -13.30
C PRO A 139 6.24 7.02 -13.18
N ALA A 140 6.61 7.98 -14.04
CA ALA A 140 7.90 8.65 -13.98
C ALA A 140 8.13 9.36 -12.64
N MET A 141 7.18 10.17 -12.22
CA MET A 141 7.26 10.88 -10.94
C MET A 141 7.29 9.91 -9.76
N LEU A 142 6.54 8.81 -9.82
CA LEU A 142 6.59 7.78 -8.78
C LEU A 142 7.97 7.13 -8.71
N ALA A 143 8.57 6.79 -9.85
CA ALA A 143 9.91 6.21 -9.92
C ALA A 143 10.97 7.15 -9.29
N GLU A 144 10.95 8.45 -9.62
CA GLU A 144 11.82 9.46 -8.98
C GLU A 144 11.62 9.49 -7.45
N ARG A 145 10.36 9.48 -6.98
CA ARG A 145 10.06 9.49 -5.55
C ARG A 145 10.54 8.23 -4.83
N LEU A 146 10.43 7.07 -5.49
CA LEU A 146 10.93 5.81 -4.95
C LEU A 146 12.47 5.78 -4.88
N GLU A 147 13.17 6.38 -5.85
CA GLU A 147 14.61 6.58 -5.80
C GLU A 147 14.99 7.53 -4.65
N GLU A 148 14.29 8.66 -4.51
CA GLU A 148 14.52 9.63 -3.43
C GLU A 148 14.30 9.05 -2.02
N SER A 149 13.59 7.92 -1.88
CA SER A 149 13.41 7.23 -0.59
C SER A 149 14.71 6.60 -0.03
N GLN A 150 15.81 6.65 -0.79
CA GLN A 150 17.15 6.27 -0.37
C GLN A 150 17.27 4.82 0.14
N GLY A 151 16.63 3.89 -0.52
CA GLY A 151 16.67 2.46 -0.18
C GLY A 151 15.87 2.08 1.07
N LYS A 152 15.05 2.99 1.60
CA LYS A 152 14.07 2.67 2.63
C LYS A 152 12.77 2.21 1.97
N HIS A 153 12.00 1.40 2.67
CA HIS A 153 10.67 1.02 2.19
C HIS A 153 9.75 2.24 2.08
N SER A 154 9.12 2.39 0.94
CA SER A 154 7.99 3.30 0.73
C SER A 154 6.67 2.57 0.96
N LEU A 155 5.61 3.33 1.23
CA LEU A 155 4.26 2.83 1.46
C LEU A 155 3.25 3.66 0.66
N SER A 156 2.32 2.99 0.02
CA SER A 156 1.17 3.60 -0.63
C SER A 156 -0.13 2.97 -0.15
N PHE A 157 -1.10 3.81 0.11
CA PHE A 157 -2.47 3.42 0.38
C PHE A 157 -3.42 4.12 -0.58
N THR A 158 -4.40 3.40 -1.12
CA THR A 158 -5.52 3.99 -1.83
C THR A 158 -6.83 3.29 -1.47
N PRO A 159 -7.84 4.04 -1.01
CA PRO A 159 -9.16 3.48 -0.71
C PRO A 159 -9.94 3.14 -1.99
N GLU A 160 -9.58 3.76 -3.12
CA GLU A 160 -10.25 3.59 -4.41
C GLU A 160 -9.24 3.51 -5.56
N ILE A 161 -8.92 2.29 -5.99
CA ILE A 161 -7.98 2.05 -7.08
C ILE A 161 -8.47 2.57 -8.44
N ASP A 162 -9.78 2.77 -8.62
CA ASP A 162 -10.38 3.27 -9.86
C ASP A 162 -9.82 4.62 -10.30
N THR A 163 -9.60 5.53 -9.35
CA THR A 163 -9.04 6.85 -9.62
C THR A 163 -7.63 6.75 -10.18
N VAL A 164 -6.84 5.82 -9.67
CA VAL A 164 -5.48 5.54 -10.12
C VAL A 164 -5.49 4.93 -11.52
N LEU A 165 -6.31 3.91 -11.75
CA LEU A 165 -6.41 3.23 -13.04
C LEU A 165 -6.87 4.15 -14.16
N THR A 166 -7.81 5.07 -13.85
CA THR A 166 -8.29 6.05 -14.81
C THR A 166 -7.19 7.04 -15.20
N LYS A 167 -6.42 7.51 -14.24
CA LYS A 167 -5.35 8.49 -14.47
C LYS A 167 -4.16 7.89 -15.22
N TRP A 168 -3.78 6.66 -14.89
CA TRP A 168 -2.58 6.05 -15.46
C TRP A 168 -2.81 5.51 -16.88
N GLY A 169 -4.05 5.24 -17.24
CA GLY A 169 -4.36 4.61 -18.52
C GLY A 169 -3.69 3.25 -18.67
N ARG A 170 -3.81 2.64 -19.84
CA ARG A 170 -3.31 1.27 -20.08
C ARG A 170 -1.78 1.15 -19.94
N ASN A 171 -1.04 2.08 -20.52
CA ASN A 171 0.43 2.03 -20.49
C ASN A 171 0.99 2.27 -19.08
N GLY A 172 0.42 3.21 -18.34
CA GLY A 172 0.84 3.48 -16.96
C GLY A 172 0.55 2.31 -16.01
N VAL A 173 -0.55 1.59 -16.21
CA VAL A 173 -0.87 0.39 -15.42
C VAL A 173 0.18 -0.70 -15.63
N ASN A 174 0.70 -0.88 -16.84
CA ASN A 174 1.76 -1.86 -17.12
C ASN A 174 3.08 -1.48 -16.41
N GLU A 175 3.46 -0.21 -16.43
CA GLU A 175 4.66 0.28 -15.74
C GLU A 175 4.53 0.15 -14.23
N PHE A 176 3.36 0.48 -13.68
CA PHE A 176 3.03 0.29 -12.27
C PHE A 176 3.11 -1.18 -11.85
N SER A 177 2.54 -2.08 -12.65
CA SER A 177 2.64 -3.53 -12.45
C SER A 177 4.09 -4.01 -12.39
N THR A 178 4.94 -3.49 -13.27
CA THR A 178 6.36 -3.83 -13.29
C THR A 178 7.05 -3.36 -12.01
N MET A 179 6.83 -2.12 -11.58
CA MET A 179 7.38 -1.62 -10.33
C MET A 179 6.92 -2.45 -9.11
N LEU A 180 5.64 -2.82 -9.04
CA LEU A 180 5.10 -3.66 -7.97
C LEU A 180 5.80 -5.03 -7.89
N ARG A 181 5.98 -5.70 -9.03
CA ARG A 181 6.64 -7.02 -9.07
C ARG A 181 8.10 -6.92 -8.65
N LEU A 182 8.83 -5.94 -9.17
CA LEU A 182 10.23 -5.70 -8.81
C LEU A 182 10.38 -5.34 -7.33
N SER A 183 9.44 -4.58 -6.80
CA SER A 183 9.41 -4.23 -5.38
C SER A 183 9.20 -5.45 -4.48
N TYR A 184 8.29 -6.35 -4.84
CA TYR A 184 8.07 -7.58 -4.09
C TYR A 184 9.34 -8.43 -3.99
N ASP A 185 10.09 -8.54 -5.08
CA ASP A 185 11.34 -9.28 -5.15
C ASP A 185 12.55 -8.49 -4.60
N GLY A 186 12.39 -7.18 -4.31
CA GLY A 186 13.50 -6.29 -3.94
C GLY A 186 14.54 -6.11 -5.04
N SER A 187 14.11 -6.26 -6.29
CA SER A 187 14.96 -6.18 -7.48
C SER A 187 15.31 -4.74 -7.85
N SER A 188 16.29 -4.57 -8.73
CA SER A 188 16.63 -3.26 -9.28
C SER A 188 15.53 -2.75 -10.23
N TYR A 189 15.40 -1.44 -10.28
CA TYR A 189 14.55 -0.75 -11.25
C TYR A 189 15.34 0.37 -11.89
N GLU A 190 15.36 0.39 -13.22
CA GLU A 190 16.06 1.40 -14.00
C GLU A 190 15.13 1.98 -15.05
N ARG A 191 15.23 3.29 -15.22
CA ARG A 191 14.50 4.05 -16.22
C ARG A 191 15.40 5.14 -16.79
N GLU A 192 15.67 5.05 -18.08
CA GLU A 192 16.42 6.07 -18.81
C GLU A 192 15.48 6.88 -19.71
N ALA A 193 15.68 8.18 -19.71
CA ALA A 193 14.96 9.10 -20.57
C ALA A 193 15.90 9.73 -21.60
N LYS A 194 15.41 9.91 -22.83
CA LYS A 194 16.17 10.56 -23.89
C LYS A 194 16.31 12.07 -23.70
N SER A 195 15.44 12.68 -22.92
CA SER A 195 15.43 14.13 -22.67
C SER A 195 16.34 14.46 -21.49
N LEU A 196 17.16 15.49 -21.62
CA LEU A 196 18.00 16.01 -20.54
C LEU A 196 17.19 16.54 -19.35
N ASP A 197 15.95 16.94 -19.58
CA ASP A 197 15.05 17.47 -18.55
C ASP A 197 14.27 16.35 -17.83
N ALA A 198 14.32 15.12 -18.32
CA ALA A 198 13.65 13.98 -17.69
C ALA A 198 14.62 13.22 -16.79
N ALA A 199 14.18 12.91 -15.58
CA ALA A 199 15.02 12.21 -14.63
C ALA A 199 15.30 10.77 -15.10
N ASN A 200 16.57 10.40 -15.10
CA ASN A 200 17.01 9.02 -15.11
C ASN A 200 16.87 8.47 -13.69
N VAL A 201 16.37 7.27 -13.57
CA VAL A 201 16.12 6.62 -12.27
C VAL A 201 16.90 5.32 -12.21
N HIS A 202 17.67 5.14 -11.14
CA HIS A 202 18.52 3.96 -10.91
C HIS A 202 18.36 3.46 -9.47
N ILE A 203 17.39 2.59 -9.24
CA ILE A 203 17.12 2.01 -7.93
C ILE A 203 17.75 0.63 -7.85
N ARG A 204 18.72 0.45 -6.97
CA ARG A 204 19.42 -0.84 -6.79
C ARG A 204 18.52 -1.91 -6.16
N SER A 205 17.67 -1.53 -5.23
CA SER A 205 16.70 -2.40 -4.58
C SER A 205 15.43 -1.61 -4.38
N LEU A 206 14.42 -1.90 -5.19
CA LEU A 206 13.12 -1.26 -5.09
C LEU A 206 12.36 -1.85 -3.90
N LEU A 207 12.02 -1.02 -2.93
CA LEU A 207 11.36 -1.38 -1.68
C LEU A 207 10.08 -0.58 -1.54
N TRP A 208 8.94 -1.21 -1.83
CA TRP A 208 7.67 -0.50 -1.85
C TRP A 208 6.50 -1.40 -1.46
N ASN A 209 5.74 -0.99 -0.47
CA ASN A 209 4.54 -1.66 0.01
C ASN A 209 3.31 -0.93 -0.52
N CYS A 210 2.31 -1.67 -0.96
CA CYS A 210 1.07 -1.11 -1.49
C CYS A 210 -0.16 -1.75 -0.87
N ILE A 211 -1.11 -0.91 -0.47
CA ILE A 211 -2.43 -1.30 -0.02
C ILE A 211 -3.43 -0.68 -0.99
N LEU A 212 -4.04 -1.53 -1.81
CA LEU A 212 -4.92 -1.12 -2.90
C LEU A 212 -6.33 -1.65 -2.62
N CYS A 213 -7.20 -0.75 -2.18
CA CYS A 213 -8.60 -1.07 -1.95
C CYS A 213 -9.42 -0.73 -3.20
N GLY A 214 -10.44 -1.52 -3.50
CA GLY A 214 -11.31 -1.23 -4.62
C GLY A 214 -12.50 -2.16 -4.72
N GLN A 215 -13.41 -1.82 -5.63
CA GLN A 215 -14.51 -2.69 -5.98
C GLN A 215 -14.02 -3.91 -6.78
N PRO A 216 -14.73 -5.04 -6.77
CA PRO A 216 -14.33 -6.24 -7.50
C PRO A 216 -13.99 -5.95 -8.97
N LYS A 217 -14.83 -5.18 -9.67
CA LYS A 217 -14.64 -4.84 -11.08
C LYS A 217 -13.33 -4.13 -11.36
N SER A 218 -12.94 -3.21 -10.50
CA SER A 218 -11.72 -2.39 -10.63
C SER A 218 -10.47 -3.19 -10.37
N LEU A 219 -10.50 -4.03 -9.33
CA LEU A 219 -9.40 -4.92 -9.04
C LEU A 219 -9.27 -6.03 -10.09
N TYR A 220 -10.37 -6.57 -10.62
CA TYR A 220 -10.31 -7.48 -11.76
C TYR A 220 -9.72 -6.83 -13.02
N ARG A 221 -10.01 -5.57 -13.28
CA ARG A 221 -9.39 -4.81 -14.37
C ARG A 221 -7.88 -4.65 -14.13
N LEU A 222 -7.47 -4.29 -12.94
CA LEU A 222 -6.06 -4.23 -12.56
C LEU A 222 -5.37 -5.59 -12.77
N MET A 223 -6.04 -6.69 -12.39
CA MET A 223 -5.52 -8.03 -12.51
C MET A 223 -5.53 -8.57 -13.96
N SER A 224 -6.54 -8.22 -14.77
CA SER A 224 -6.63 -8.69 -16.17
C SER A 224 -5.54 -8.12 -17.08
N ASP A 225 -5.10 -6.90 -16.80
CA ASP A 225 -3.98 -6.28 -17.49
C ASP A 225 -2.61 -6.77 -16.95
N MET A 226 -2.61 -7.58 -15.90
CA MET A 226 -1.43 -8.04 -15.16
C MET A 226 -1.20 -9.56 -15.24
N THR A 227 -1.39 -10.15 -16.41
CA THR A 227 -1.20 -11.61 -16.64
C THR A 227 0.23 -12.11 -16.36
N ASN A 228 1.15 -11.24 -15.99
CA ASN A 228 2.59 -11.45 -15.92
C ASN A 228 3.14 -11.65 -14.50
N GLY A 229 2.42 -12.35 -13.63
CA GLY A 229 2.93 -12.82 -12.33
C GLY A 229 2.72 -11.85 -11.15
N LEU A 230 1.90 -10.80 -11.26
CA LEU A 230 1.56 -9.96 -10.11
C LEU A 230 0.64 -10.70 -9.14
N LEU A 231 -0.31 -11.49 -9.65
CA LEU A 231 -1.26 -12.25 -8.81
C LEU A 231 -0.56 -13.20 -7.85
N SER A 232 0.53 -13.85 -8.30
CA SER A 232 1.32 -14.76 -7.44
C SER A 232 2.09 -14.03 -6.33
N ARG A 233 2.16 -12.70 -6.39
CA ARG A 233 2.88 -11.84 -5.43
C ARG A 233 1.95 -11.00 -4.56
N ALA A 234 0.66 -10.96 -4.91
CA ALA A 234 -0.32 -10.15 -4.21
C ALA A 234 -1.02 -10.95 -3.11
N ALA A 235 -1.15 -10.35 -1.94
CA ALA A 235 -2.02 -10.81 -0.87
C ALA A 235 -3.43 -10.27 -1.14
N ILE A 236 -4.40 -11.15 -1.40
CA ILE A 236 -5.76 -10.78 -1.80
C ILE A 236 -6.72 -11.12 -0.67
N ALA A 237 -7.48 -10.12 -0.22
CA ALA A 237 -8.52 -10.31 0.78
C ALA A 237 -9.83 -9.65 0.34
N LYS A 238 -10.95 -10.26 0.70
CA LYS A 238 -12.28 -9.71 0.47
C LYS A 238 -12.84 -9.16 1.79
N MET A 239 -13.34 -7.94 1.74
CA MET A 239 -14.13 -7.36 2.82
C MET A 239 -15.45 -8.11 2.98
N HIS A 240 -15.94 -8.17 4.21
CA HIS A 240 -17.27 -8.70 4.48
C HIS A 240 -18.34 -7.81 3.80
N ASP A 241 -19.36 -8.45 3.26
CA ASP A 241 -20.53 -7.76 2.73
C ASP A 241 -21.43 -7.31 3.88
N ASN A 242 -21.53 -6.00 4.08
CA ASN A 242 -22.31 -5.40 5.15
C ASN A 242 -23.69 -4.90 4.67
N THR A 243 -24.17 -5.31 3.49
CA THR A 243 -25.40 -4.80 2.87
C THR A 243 -26.62 -4.96 3.78
N TYR A 244 -26.62 -5.96 4.66
CA TYR A 244 -27.71 -6.28 5.59
C TYR A 244 -27.34 -6.15 7.06
N ASP A 245 -26.11 -5.76 7.38
CA ASP A 245 -25.71 -5.55 8.76
C ASP A 245 -26.30 -4.21 9.25
N MET A 246 -26.89 -4.21 10.44
CA MET A 246 -27.30 -2.95 11.08
C MET A 246 -26.06 -2.08 11.26
N PHE A 247 -26.21 -0.77 11.05
CA PHE A 247 -25.14 0.20 11.24
C PHE A 247 -24.68 0.18 12.70
N ASP A 248 -23.64 -0.59 13.01
CA ASP A 248 -22.81 -0.31 14.16
C ASP A 248 -21.97 0.93 13.80
N MET A 249 -22.11 1.96 14.60
CA MET A 249 -21.23 3.13 14.48
C MET A 249 -19.82 2.65 14.82
N ASP A 250 -18.93 2.63 13.83
CA ASP A 250 -17.54 2.31 14.05
C ASP A 250 -16.97 3.30 15.06
N SER A 251 -16.53 2.81 16.20
CA SER A 251 -15.80 3.63 17.16
C SER A 251 -14.37 3.80 16.67
N PRO A 252 -13.83 5.03 16.60
CA PRO A 252 -12.42 5.22 16.30
C PRO A 252 -11.55 4.51 17.35
N PHE A 253 -10.28 4.26 17.01
CA PHE A 253 -9.32 3.76 17.98
C PHE A 253 -9.31 4.64 19.23
N THR A 254 -9.45 4.02 20.39
CA THR A 254 -9.31 4.71 21.67
C THR A 254 -7.85 5.14 21.89
N ASP A 255 -7.62 6.16 22.73
CA ASP A 255 -6.27 6.60 23.05
C ASP A 255 -5.41 5.49 23.67
N ASP A 256 -6.02 4.55 24.40
CA ASP A 256 -5.31 3.40 24.97
C ASP A 256 -4.92 2.38 23.90
N GLU A 257 -5.74 2.17 22.87
CA GLU A 257 -5.41 1.32 21.73
C GLU A 257 -4.30 1.93 20.88
N LYS A 258 -4.34 3.24 20.61
CA LYS A 258 -3.30 3.98 19.90
C LYS A 258 -1.94 3.89 20.58
N ARG A 259 -1.90 3.95 21.92
CA ARG A 259 -0.64 3.78 22.68
C ARG A 259 -0.02 2.40 22.59
N LYS A 260 -0.78 1.39 22.16
CA LYS A 260 -0.33 -0.01 22.04
C LYS A 260 0.09 -0.36 20.62
N ILE A 261 -0.33 0.44 19.66
CA ILE A 261 0.08 0.39 18.25
C ILE A 261 1.38 1.17 18.05
#